data_83bea5812748cfc840504816e10c4360
#
_entry.id   83bea5812748cfc840504816e10c4360
#
_cell.length_a   1.000
_cell.length_b   1.000
_cell.length_c   1.000
_cell.angle_alpha   90.00
_cell.angle_beta   90.00
_cell.angle_gamma   90.00
#
_symmetry.space_group_name_H-M   'P 1'
#
loop_
_entity.id
_entity.type
_entity.pdbx_description
1 polymer ?
#
loop_
_entity_poly.entity_id
_entity_poly.type
_entity_poly.pdbx_seq_one_letter_code
_entity_poly.pdbx_strand_id
1 'polypeptide(L)' 'MAFCDRLRLLRQSKLPLLTQTDLANAIGVSQRKISFMETGVTEPSLKDLSAICRYFSVSADYLLGLPDDMEYYRE' A
#
# COMPACT_ATOMS: atom_id res chain seq x y z
N MET A 1 -8.96 -0.37 9.87
CA MET A 1 -8.98 -0.66 8.43
C MET A 1 -7.86 -1.62 8.08
N ALA A 2 -8.15 -2.56 7.20
CA ALA A 2 -7.15 -3.49 6.70
C ALA A 2 -6.25 -2.83 5.65
N PHE A 3 -5.12 -3.46 5.35
CA PHE A 3 -4.18 -2.99 4.32
C PHE A 3 -4.88 -2.72 2.98
N CYS A 4 -5.72 -3.65 2.53
CA CYS A 4 -6.41 -3.52 1.25
C CYS A 4 -7.25 -2.24 1.15
N ASP A 5 -7.94 -1.90 2.23
CA ASP A 5 -8.76 -0.69 2.28
C ASP A 5 -7.90 0.57 2.23
N ARG A 6 -6.81 0.60 3.00
CA ARG A 6 -5.92 1.76 3.05
C ARG A 6 -5.20 1.98 1.74
N LEU A 7 -4.76 0.89 1.08
CA LEU A 7 -4.14 0.99 -0.24
C LEU A 7 -5.09 1.61 -1.26
N ARG A 8 -6.33 1.12 -1.29
CA ARG A 8 -7.35 1.63 -2.20
C ARG A 8 -7.65 3.10 -1.93
N LEU A 9 -7.81 3.47 -0.65
CA LEU A 9 -8.06 4.87 -0.27
C LEU A 9 -6.92 5.79 -0.68
N LEU A 10 -5.67 5.38 -0.47
CA LEU A 10 -4.51 6.17 -0.88
C LEU A 10 -4.50 6.40 -2.38
N ARG A 11 -4.74 5.33 -3.15
CA ARG A 11 -4.76 5.45 -4.61
C ARG A 11 -5.88 6.39 -5.06
N GLN A 12 -7.07 6.25 -4.50
CA GLN A 12 -8.23 7.06 -4.87
C GLN A 12 -8.13 8.52 -4.39
N SER A 13 -7.23 8.80 -3.45
CA SER A 13 -7.03 10.17 -2.95
C SER A 13 -6.16 11.03 -3.86
N LYS A 14 -5.53 10.45 -4.87
CA LYS A 14 -4.62 11.18 -5.76
C LYS A 14 -5.37 12.00 -6.79
N LEU A 15 -4.86 13.20 -7.08
CA LEU A 15 -5.36 14.08 -8.13
C LEU A 15 -4.18 14.51 -9.02
N PRO A 16 -4.25 14.27 -10.34
CA PRO A 16 -5.32 13.57 -11.06
C PRO A 16 -5.46 12.11 -10.61
N LEU A 17 -6.59 11.50 -10.93
CA LEU A 17 -6.91 10.14 -10.51
C LEU A 17 -5.80 9.16 -10.89
N LEU A 18 -5.32 8.40 -9.92
CA LEU A 18 -4.33 7.36 -10.11
C LEU A 18 -5.07 6.02 -10.29
N THR A 19 -4.98 5.44 -11.49
CA THR A 19 -5.62 4.14 -11.75
C THR A 19 -4.79 3.00 -11.16
N GLN A 20 -5.40 1.80 -11.08
CA GLN A 20 -4.64 0.61 -10.67
C GLN A 20 -3.48 0.33 -11.62
N THR A 21 -3.68 0.54 -12.92
CA THR A 21 -2.62 0.36 -13.93
C THR A 21 -1.49 1.37 -13.72
N ASP A 22 -1.81 2.62 -13.44
CA ASP A 22 -0.80 3.64 -13.16
C ASP A 22 0.04 3.27 -11.94
N LEU A 23 -0.61 2.84 -10.86
CA LEU A 23 0.11 2.41 -9.66
C LEU A 23 0.97 1.18 -9.94
N ALA A 24 0.43 0.21 -10.67
CA ALA A 24 1.16 -1.01 -11.04
C ALA A 24 2.44 -0.66 -11.79
N ASN A 25 2.35 0.23 -12.77
CA ASN A 25 3.52 0.67 -13.55
C ASN A 25 4.53 1.40 -12.66
N ALA A 26 4.05 2.21 -11.72
CA ALA A 26 4.92 2.99 -10.86
C ALA A 26 5.76 2.12 -9.91
N ILE A 27 5.21 1.02 -9.42
CA ILE A 27 5.90 0.15 -8.46
C ILE A 27 6.40 -1.16 -9.07
N GLY A 28 6.21 -1.36 -10.38
CA GLY A 28 6.79 -2.49 -11.10
C GLY A 28 6.07 -3.82 -10.91
N VAL A 29 4.75 -3.79 -10.77
CA VAL A 29 3.94 -5.01 -10.65
C VAL A 29 2.82 -4.98 -11.70
N SER A 30 2.05 -6.07 -11.80
CA SER A 30 0.91 -6.12 -12.72
C SER A 30 -0.30 -5.41 -12.11
N GLN A 31 -1.18 -4.91 -12.99
CA GLN A 31 -2.47 -4.33 -12.56
C GLN A 31 -3.30 -5.37 -11.79
N ARG A 32 -3.25 -6.63 -12.22
CA ARG A 32 -3.96 -7.71 -11.56
C ARG A 32 -3.50 -7.87 -10.10
N LYS A 33 -2.20 -7.74 -9.86
CA LYS A 33 -1.65 -7.81 -8.51
C LYS A 33 -2.16 -6.67 -7.64
N ILE A 34 -2.22 -5.46 -8.18
CA ILE A 34 -2.81 -4.31 -7.47
C ILE A 34 -4.28 -4.62 -7.12
N SER A 35 -5.05 -5.11 -8.08
CA SER A 35 -6.45 -5.46 -7.85
C SER A 35 -6.60 -6.48 -6.72
N PHE A 36 -5.78 -7.52 -6.71
CA PHE A 36 -5.82 -8.54 -5.68
C PHE A 36 -5.43 -7.99 -4.31
N MET A 37 -4.46 -7.10 -4.25
CA MET A 37 -4.07 -6.45 -3.00
C MET A 37 -5.16 -5.51 -2.48
N GLU A 38 -5.89 -4.83 -3.36
CA GLU A 38 -6.97 -3.91 -2.97
C GLU A 38 -8.24 -4.63 -2.56
N THR A 39 -8.41 -5.87 -2.94
CA THR A 39 -9.60 -6.67 -2.58
C THR A 39 -9.32 -7.67 -1.46
N GLY A 40 -8.09 -7.73 -0.97
CA GLY A 40 -7.71 -8.63 0.11
C GLY A 40 -7.46 -10.07 -0.33
N VAL A 41 -7.40 -10.34 -1.65
CA VAL A 41 -7.12 -11.68 -2.17
C VAL A 41 -5.68 -12.09 -1.91
N THR A 42 -4.74 -11.14 -2.02
CA THR A 42 -3.33 -11.38 -1.71
C THR A 42 -2.79 -10.28 -0.82
N GLU A 43 -1.78 -10.64 -0.03
CA GLU A 43 -1.03 -9.67 0.76
C GLU A 43 0.20 -9.22 -0.03
N PRO A 44 0.73 -8.01 0.24
CA PRO A 44 1.94 -7.56 -0.41
C PRO A 44 3.15 -8.34 0.10
N SER A 45 4.13 -8.57 -0.78
CA SER A 45 5.46 -8.96 -0.32
C SER A 45 6.11 -7.77 0.41
N LEU A 46 7.18 -8.02 1.14
CA LEU A 46 7.92 -6.92 1.77
C LEU A 46 8.45 -5.91 0.74
N LYS A 47 8.87 -6.41 -0.41
CA LYS A 47 9.32 -5.55 -1.51
C LYS A 47 8.19 -4.65 -2.01
N ASP A 48 7.02 -5.22 -2.23
CA ASP A 48 5.86 -4.46 -2.72
C ASP A 48 5.37 -3.47 -1.67
N LEU A 49 5.32 -3.88 -0.40
CA LEU A 49 4.95 -2.98 0.69
C LEU A 49 5.90 -1.79 0.76
N SER A 50 7.20 -2.03 0.68
CA SER A 50 8.21 -0.97 0.70
C SER A 50 8.02 0.00 -0.48
N ALA A 51 7.77 -0.53 -1.68
CA ALA A 51 7.56 0.29 -2.87
C ALA A 51 6.29 1.16 -2.73
N ILE A 52 5.22 0.61 -2.20
CA ILE A 52 3.97 1.34 -1.95
C ILE A 52 4.20 2.47 -0.94
N CYS A 53 4.89 2.18 0.16
CA CYS A 53 5.20 3.18 1.18
C CYS A 53 5.99 4.35 0.60
N ARG A 54 6.98 4.06 -0.22
CA ARG A 54 7.81 5.08 -0.86
C ARG A 54 7.02 5.90 -1.86
N TYR A 55 6.19 5.24 -2.64
CA TYR A 55 5.40 5.94 -3.67
C TYR A 55 4.45 6.94 -3.05
N PHE A 56 3.74 6.55 -1.99
CA PHE A 56 2.76 7.40 -1.33
C PHE A 56 3.35 8.24 -0.19
N SER A 57 4.62 8.03 0.17
CA SER A 57 5.28 8.69 1.30
C SER A 57 4.53 8.47 2.63
N VAL A 58 4.14 7.24 2.86
CA VAL A 58 3.47 6.80 4.09
C VAL A 58 4.27 5.70 4.77
N SER A 59 4.07 5.52 6.06
CA SER A 59 4.72 4.44 6.81
C SER A 59 4.00 3.11 6.57
N ALA A 60 4.74 2.01 6.75
CA ALA A 60 4.15 0.68 6.75
C ALA A 60 3.17 0.51 7.91
N ASP A 61 3.44 1.15 9.04
CA ASP A 61 2.52 1.12 10.19
C ASP A 61 1.14 1.66 9.80
N TYR A 62 1.11 2.77 9.07
CA TYR A 62 -0.15 3.32 8.58
C TYR A 62 -0.88 2.33 7.68
N LEU A 63 -0.18 1.76 6.70
CA LEU A 63 -0.78 0.82 5.75
C LEU A 63 -1.27 -0.45 6.42
N LEU A 64 -0.55 -0.92 7.43
CA LEU A 64 -0.92 -2.14 8.17
C LEU A 64 -1.94 -1.89 9.26
N GLY A 65 -2.29 -0.62 9.53
CA GLY A 65 -3.25 -0.27 10.55
C GLY A 65 -2.73 -0.46 11.98
N LEU A 66 -1.41 -0.36 12.16
CA LEU A 66 -0.80 -0.51 13.47
C LEU A 66 -0.91 0.79 14.28
N PRO A 67 -1.04 0.70 15.61
CA PRO A 67 -1.10 1.90 16.45
C PRO A 67 0.17 2.72 16.40
N ASP A 68 0.04 4.05 16.44
CA ASP A 68 1.17 4.97 16.44
C ASP A 68 1.98 4.92 17.74
N ASP A 69 1.39 4.41 18.81
CA ASP A 69 2.02 4.34 20.13
C ASP A 69 2.78 3.05 20.38
N MET A 70 2.93 2.20 19.36
CA MET A 70 3.73 0.98 19.49
C MET A 70 5.20 1.33 19.62
N GLU A 71 5.83 0.76 20.65
CA GLU A 71 7.28 0.90 20.82
C GLU A 71 8.00 -0.11 19.94
N TYR A 72 9.12 0.32 19.39
CA TYR A 72 9.97 -0.61 18.67
C TYR A 72 11.08 -1.12 19.59
N TYR A 73 11.50 -2.36 19.31
CA TYR A 73 12.58 -2.99 20.07
C TYR A 73 13.91 -2.31 19.79
N ARG A 74 14.68 -2.06 20.83
CA ARG A 74 16.04 -1.55 20.73
C ARG A 74 17.02 -2.55 21.34
N GLU A 75 18.05 -2.83 20.61
CA GLU A 75 19.16 -3.60 21.13
C GLU A 75 20.15 -2.71 21.86
#